data_6b8208bfd77f929260797d0c24acd197
#
_entry.id   6b8208bfd77f929260797d0c24acd197
#
_cell.length_a   1.000
_cell.length_b   1.000
_cell.length_c   1.000
_cell.angle_alpha   90.00
_cell.angle_beta   90.00
_cell.angle_gamma   90.00
#
_symmetry.space_group_name_H-M   'P 1'
#
loop_
_entity.id
_entity.type
_entity.pdbx_description
1 polymer ?
#
loop_
_entity_poly.entity_id
_entity_poly.type
_entity_poly.pdbx_seq_one_letter_code
_entity_poly.pdbx_strand_id
1 'polypeptide(L)'
;LASTFTLIQELNIKPEQIVVEVIETEDVQDIEHLKNILNYYRSHGFKYALDDVGVGYNTLNRLLEVEPDIVKLAFEFTNGVSKNEKQKKVAQEMLTITHRMGAKALAEGVETEEDLKCLIEMGYDLFQGYYFAKPHPEPLKEIHSIYV
;
A
#
# COMPACT_ATOMS: atom_id res chain seq x y z
N LEU A 1 -12.66 -17.84 -1.19
CA LEU A 1 -12.68 -17.37 0.22
C LEU A 1 -12.43 -18.52 1.20
N ALA A 2 -13.26 -19.58 1.20
CA ALA A 2 -13.07 -20.72 2.10
C ALA A 2 -11.69 -21.39 1.94
N SER A 3 -11.19 -21.50 0.71
CA SER A 3 -9.87 -22.09 0.42
C SER A 3 -8.69 -21.28 1.00
N THR A 4 -8.78 -19.97 1.01
CA THR A 4 -7.73 -19.09 1.57
C THR A 4 -7.64 -19.26 3.08
N PHE A 5 -8.77 -19.29 3.78
CA PHE A 5 -8.82 -19.52 5.23
C PHE A 5 -8.28 -20.90 5.61
N THR A 6 -8.68 -21.94 4.89
CA THR A 6 -8.17 -23.29 5.13
C THR A 6 -6.65 -23.36 4.98
N LEU A 7 -6.11 -22.77 3.90
CA LEU A 7 -4.67 -22.76 3.65
C LEU A 7 -3.89 -21.98 4.74
N ILE A 8 -4.41 -20.84 5.18
CA ILE A 8 -3.80 -20.04 6.25
C ILE A 8 -3.75 -20.83 7.56
N GLN A 9 -4.83 -21.54 7.91
CA GLN A 9 -4.86 -22.38 9.09
C GLN A 9 -3.89 -23.55 8.99
N GLU A 10 -3.86 -24.25 7.86
CA GLU A 10 -2.93 -25.38 7.62
C GLU A 10 -1.46 -24.94 7.71
N LEU A 11 -1.14 -23.74 7.24
CA LEU A 11 0.20 -23.18 7.29
C LEU A 11 0.54 -22.48 8.62
N ASN A 12 -0.41 -22.42 9.56
CA ASN A 12 -0.27 -21.74 10.85
C ASN A 12 0.12 -20.24 10.70
N ILE A 13 -0.42 -19.59 9.66
CA ILE A 13 -0.23 -18.16 9.39
C ILE A 13 -1.35 -17.40 10.09
N LYS A 14 -1.00 -16.34 10.81
CA LYS A 14 -1.99 -15.47 11.44
C LYS A 14 -2.61 -14.53 10.40
N PRO A 15 -3.93 -14.32 10.40
CA PRO A 15 -4.58 -13.41 9.44
C PRO A 15 -3.97 -12.00 9.44
N GLU A 16 -3.53 -11.49 10.58
CA GLU A 16 -2.92 -10.16 10.72
C GLU A 16 -1.58 -10.02 9.97
N GLN A 17 -0.98 -11.15 9.55
CA GLN A 17 0.24 -11.16 8.74
C GLN A 17 -0.05 -11.03 7.24
N ILE A 18 -1.32 -11.07 6.85
CA ILE A 18 -1.75 -11.02 5.45
C ILE A 18 -2.41 -9.67 5.19
N VAL A 19 -1.98 -9.05 4.10
CA VAL A 19 -2.57 -7.83 3.57
C VAL A 19 -3.24 -8.17 2.23
N VAL A 20 -4.53 -7.89 2.13
CA VAL A 20 -5.28 -8.02 0.88
C VAL A 20 -5.17 -6.70 0.12
N GLU A 21 -4.68 -6.74 -1.11
CA GLU A 21 -4.59 -5.55 -1.95
C GLU A 21 -5.88 -5.36 -2.76
N VAL A 22 -6.40 -4.15 -2.74
CA VAL A 22 -7.57 -3.71 -3.52
C VAL A 22 -7.06 -2.76 -4.58
N ILE A 23 -7.21 -3.16 -5.84
CA ILE A 23 -6.82 -2.31 -6.97
C ILE A 23 -7.95 -1.32 -7.24
N GLU A 24 -7.61 -0.04 -7.44
CA GLU A 24 -8.55 0.97 -7.89
C GLU A 24 -8.93 0.69 -9.36
N THR A 25 -9.90 -0.20 -9.59
CA THR A 25 -10.45 -0.40 -10.93
C THR A 25 -11.55 0.62 -11.19
N GLU A 26 -11.56 1.21 -12.38
CA GLU A 26 -12.56 2.21 -12.82
C GLU A 26 -14.02 1.71 -12.75
N ASP A 27 -14.23 0.42 -12.57
CA ASP A 27 -15.52 -0.25 -12.81
C ASP A 27 -15.99 -1.13 -11.64
N VAL A 28 -15.77 -0.73 -10.39
CA VAL A 28 -16.50 -1.39 -9.30
C VAL A 28 -17.92 -0.84 -9.30
N GLN A 29 -18.78 -1.45 -10.11
CA GLN A 29 -20.21 -1.12 -10.20
C GLN A 29 -20.97 -1.42 -8.90
N ASP A 30 -20.37 -2.19 -7.99
CA ASP A 30 -20.98 -2.59 -6.72
C ASP A 30 -20.02 -2.34 -5.54
N ILE A 31 -19.94 -1.09 -5.13
CA ILE A 31 -19.17 -0.67 -3.94
C ILE A 31 -19.67 -1.36 -2.67
N GLU A 32 -20.97 -1.60 -2.56
CA GLU A 32 -21.55 -2.30 -1.43
C GLU A 32 -21.05 -3.74 -1.34
N HIS A 33 -20.95 -4.41 -2.48
CA HIS A 33 -20.39 -5.76 -2.54
C HIS A 33 -18.92 -5.78 -2.12
N LEU A 34 -18.11 -4.82 -2.59
CA LEU A 34 -16.71 -4.68 -2.19
C LEU A 34 -16.59 -4.45 -0.68
N LYS A 35 -17.37 -3.52 -0.11
CA LYS A 35 -17.40 -3.25 1.33
C LYS A 35 -17.74 -4.50 2.15
N ASN A 36 -18.70 -5.27 1.70
CA ASN A 36 -19.09 -6.52 2.37
C ASN A 36 -17.94 -7.56 2.37
N ILE A 37 -17.23 -7.70 1.25
CA ILE A 37 -16.04 -8.55 1.15
C ILE A 37 -14.94 -8.06 2.10
N LEU A 38 -14.63 -6.78 2.09
CA LEU A 38 -13.57 -6.20 2.92
C LEU A 38 -13.91 -6.31 4.41
N ASN A 39 -15.16 -6.04 4.80
CA ASN A 39 -15.64 -6.20 6.17
C ASN A 39 -15.54 -7.65 6.63
N TYR A 40 -15.84 -8.59 5.75
CA TYR A 40 -15.67 -10.01 6.04
C TYR A 40 -14.21 -10.36 6.32
N TYR A 41 -13.26 -9.91 5.49
CA TYR A 41 -11.83 -10.13 5.74
C TYR A 41 -11.36 -9.45 7.02
N ARG A 42 -11.77 -8.20 7.25
CA ARG A 42 -11.43 -7.44 8.46
C ARG A 42 -11.92 -8.13 9.73
N SER A 43 -13.15 -8.66 9.73
CA SER A 43 -13.71 -9.39 10.88
C SER A 43 -12.94 -10.65 11.24
N HIS A 44 -12.12 -11.16 10.32
CA HIS A 44 -11.23 -12.32 10.52
C HIS A 44 -9.77 -11.91 10.78
N GLY A 45 -9.49 -10.64 10.98
CA GLY A 45 -8.16 -10.14 11.34
C GLY A 45 -7.24 -9.79 10.18
N PHE A 46 -7.69 -9.89 8.93
CA PHE A 46 -6.92 -9.46 7.77
C PHE A 46 -6.81 -7.95 7.71
N LYS A 47 -5.69 -7.47 7.20
CA LYS A 47 -5.49 -6.08 6.79
C LYS A 47 -5.73 -5.95 5.30
N TYR A 48 -6.01 -4.73 4.84
CA TYR A 48 -6.05 -4.47 3.41
C TYR A 48 -5.38 -3.14 3.05
N ALA A 49 -4.84 -3.13 1.84
CA ALA A 49 -4.20 -1.98 1.24
C ALA A 49 -4.99 -1.53 0.03
N LEU A 50 -5.13 -0.23 -0.15
CA LEU A 50 -5.60 0.35 -1.40
C LEU A 50 -4.41 0.65 -2.29
N ASP A 51 -4.39 0.03 -3.48
CA ASP A 51 -3.30 0.09 -4.44
C ASP A 51 -3.48 1.18 -5.48
N ASP A 52 -2.39 1.65 -6.09
CA ASP A 52 -2.34 2.65 -7.16
C ASP A 52 -3.02 3.98 -6.83
N VAL A 53 -2.96 4.39 -5.56
CA VAL A 53 -3.59 5.63 -5.12
C VAL A 53 -2.94 6.85 -5.75
N GLY A 54 -3.77 7.70 -6.37
CA GLY A 54 -3.38 8.97 -7.00
C GLY A 54 -3.45 8.96 -8.53
N VAL A 55 -3.62 7.81 -9.18
CA VAL A 55 -3.69 7.71 -10.65
C VAL A 55 -5.12 7.87 -11.18
N GLY A 56 -6.13 7.58 -10.37
CA GLY A 56 -7.54 7.59 -10.76
C GLY A 56 -8.32 8.85 -10.38
N TYR A 57 -9.46 9.06 -11.05
CA TYR A 57 -10.34 10.23 -10.83
C TYR A 57 -11.10 10.20 -9.50
N ASN A 58 -11.20 9.07 -8.82
CA ASN A 58 -12.03 8.87 -7.62
C ASN A 58 -11.26 8.49 -6.36
N THR A 59 -9.96 8.68 -6.34
CA THR A 59 -9.06 8.25 -5.26
C THR A 59 -9.53 8.63 -3.85
N LEU A 60 -9.91 9.90 -3.65
CA LEU A 60 -10.34 10.36 -2.31
C LEU A 60 -11.66 9.74 -1.88
N ASN A 61 -12.62 9.58 -2.79
CA ASN A 61 -13.88 8.92 -2.50
C ASN A 61 -13.64 7.45 -2.13
N ARG A 62 -12.76 6.76 -2.86
CA ARG A 62 -12.39 5.38 -2.57
C ARG A 62 -11.75 5.23 -1.19
N LEU A 63 -10.84 6.13 -0.83
CA LEU A 63 -10.23 6.13 0.50
C LEU A 63 -11.29 6.21 1.60
N LEU A 64 -12.27 7.10 1.44
CA LEU A 64 -13.36 7.26 2.41
C LEU A 64 -14.30 6.06 2.47
N GLU A 65 -14.52 5.38 1.34
CA GLU A 65 -15.43 4.23 1.26
C GLU A 65 -14.80 2.92 1.73
N VAL A 66 -13.51 2.72 1.44
CA VAL A 66 -12.79 1.48 1.71
C VAL A 66 -12.15 1.51 3.10
N GLU A 67 -11.76 2.67 3.62
CA GLU A 67 -11.07 2.85 4.90
C GLU A 67 -9.88 1.86 5.07
N PRO A 68 -8.87 1.89 4.17
CA PRO A 68 -7.80 0.91 4.17
C PRO A 68 -6.88 1.05 5.39
N ASP A 69 -6.20 -0.05 5.76
CA ASP A 69 -5.13 -0.02 6.75
C ASP A 69 -3.82 0.56 6.18
N ILE A 70 -3.63 0.39 4.88
CA ILE A 70 -2.45 0.85 4.13
C ILE A 70 -2.91 1.53 2.85
N VAL A 71 -2.32 2.68 2.54
CA VAL A 71 -2.49 3.39 1.27
C VAL A 71 -1.18 3.32 0.52
N LYS A 72 -1.20 2.69 -0.66
CA LYS A 72 -0.04 2.55 -1.54
C LYS A 72 -0.03 3.69 -2.55
N LEU A 73 0.92 4.62 -2.40
CA LEU A 73 1.08 5.72 -3.35
C LEU A 73 1.77 5.21 -4.61
N ALA A 74 1.13 5.45 -5.75
CA ALA A 74 1.57 4.93 -7.03
C ALA A 74 2.98 5.40 -7.42
N PHE A 75 3.66 4.58 -8.21
CA PHE A 75 5.01 4.79 -8.74
C PHE A 75 5.23 6.20 -9.34
N GLU A 76 4.24 6.74 -10.04
CA GLU A 76 4.32 8.05 -10.70
C GLU A 76 4.58 9.21 -9.74
N PHE A 77 4.26 9.05 -8.47
CA PHE A 77 4.44 10.08 -7.45
C PHE A 77 5.65 9.88 -6.58
N THR A 78 6.24 8.69 -6.59
CA THR A 78 7.35 8.31 -5.70
C THR A 78 8.68 8.19 -6.42
N ASN A 79 8.67 7.69 -7.66
CA ASN A 79 9.89 7.56 -8.47
C ASN A 79 10.34 8.94 -8.99
N GLY A 80 11.58 9.32 -8.66
CA GLY A 80 12.13 10.62 -9.00
C GLY A 80 11.68 11.77 -8.09
N VAL A 81 10.97 11.48 -7.00
CA VAL A 81 10.43 12.49 -6.07
C VAL A 81 11.51 13.39 -5.48
N SER A 82 12.71 12.88 -5.24
CA SER A 82 13.85 13.66 -4.71
C SER A 82 14.24 14.85 -5.60
N LYS A 83 13.96 14.77 -6.90
CA LYS A 83 14.36 15.76 -7.93
C LYS A 83 13.18 16.58 -8.45
N ASN A 84 11.97 16.35 -8.00
CA ASN A 84 10.77 16.98 -8.55
C ASN A 84 9.90 17.60 -7.44
N GLU A 85 9.96 18.92 -7.34
CA GLU A 85 9.22 19.68 -6.32
C GLU A 85 7.69 19.54 -6.42
N LYS A 86 7.15 19.31 -7.62
CA LYS A 86 5.70 19.07 -7.79
C LYS A 86 5.31 17.70 -7.25
N GLN A 87 6.11 16.66 -7.55
CA GLN A 87 5.89 15.31 -6.99
C GLN A 87 6.02 15.33 -5.47
N LYS A 88 7.03 16.03 -4.90
CA LYS A 88 7.18 16.20 -3.44
C LYS A 88 5.92 16.75 -2.80
N LYS A 89 5.35 17.81 -3.38
CA LYS A 89 4.10 18.41 -2.85
C LYS A 89 2.95 17.42 -2.88
N VAL A 90 2.75 16.71 -4.00
CA VAL A 90 1.68 15.71 -4.12
C VAL A 90 1.90 14.57 -3.13
N ALA A 91 3.11 14.03 -3.05
CA ALA A 91 3.45 12.97 -2.11
C ALA A 91 3.20 13.39 -0.66
N GLN A 92 3.54 14.64 -0.29
CA GLN A 92 3.32 15.16 1.05
C GLN A 92 1.83 15.35 1.38
N GLU A 93 1.02 15.81 0.44
CA GLU A 93 -0.43 15.95 0.63
C GLU A 93 -1.10 14.58 0.77
N MET A 94 -0.74 13.61 -0.06
CA MET A 94 -1.26 12.25 0.03
C MET A 94 -0.89 11.57 1.34
N LEU A 95 0.34 11.75 1.82
CA LEU A 95 0.78 11.30 3.14
C LEU A 95 -0.08 11.90 4.25
N THR A 96 -0.31 13.21 4.19
CA THR A 96 -1.12 13.93 5.18
C THR A 96 -2.55 13.41 5.24
N ILE A 97 -3.18 13.18 4.08
CA ILE A 97 -4.52 12.61 3.98
C ILE A 97 -4.53 11.19 4.57
N THR A 98 -3.59 10.37 4.17
CA THR A 98 -3.45 8.97 4.63
C THR A 98 -3.34 8.88 6.15
N HIS A 99 -2.47 9.68 6.76
CA HIS A 99 -2.29 9.69 8.22
C HIS A 99 -3.51 10.23 8.96
N ARG A 100 -4.20 11.24 8.41
CA ARG A 100 -5.46 11.75 8.99
C ARG A 100 -6.57 10.71 9.01
N MET A 101 -6.55 9.77 8.07
CA MET A 101 -7.48 8.63 8.03
C MET A 101 -7.07 7.47 8.96
N GLY A 102 -5.92 7.58 9.63
CA GLY A 102 -5.39 6.53 10.51
C GLY A 102 -4.74 5.36 9.77
N ALA A 103 -4.50 5.49 8.46
CA ALA A 103 -3.82 4.48 7.64
C ALA A 103 -2.31 4.71 7.60
N LYS A 104 -1.55 3.67 7.27
CA LYS A 104 -0.13 3.76 6.96
C LYS A 104 0.08 4.09 5.49
N ALA A 105 1.06 4.94 5.21
CA ALA A 105 1.45 5.30 3.85
C ALA A 105 2.60 4.41 3.36
N LEU A 106 2.41 3.73 2.23
CA LEU A 106 3.42 2.95 1.55
C LEU A 106 3.82 3.66 0.25
N ALA A 107 5.11 3.92 0.08
CA ALA A 107 5.66 4.43 -1.16
C ALA A 107 6.08 3.27 -2.07
N GLU A 108 5.46 3.18 -3.25
CA GLU A 108 5.84 2.20 -4.27
C GLU A 108 6.92 2.73 -5.21
N GLY A 109 7.59 1.83 -5.92
CA GLY A 109 8.52 2.17 -6.98
C GLY A 109 9.76 2.91 -6.52
N VAL A 110 10.21 2.71 -5.29
CA VAL A 110 11.47 3.26 -4.80
C VAL A 110 12.63 2.55 -5.49
N GLU A 111 13.39 3.29 -6.31
CA GLU A 111 14.50 2.74 -7.09
C GLU A 111 15.85 3.35 -6.74
N THR A 112 15.87 4.50 -6.05
CA THR A 112 17.11 5.21 -5.69
C THR A 112 17.18 5.51 -4.20
N GLU A 113 18.41 5.63 -3.69
CA GLU A 113 18.63 6.01 -2.29
C GLU A 113 18.16 7.42 -2.00
N GLU A 114 18.29 8.34 -2.96
CA GLU A 114 17.85 9.72 -2.84
C GLU A 114 16.34 9.83 -2.67
N ASP A 115 15.57 9.05 -3.45
CA ASP A 115 14.10 9.01 -3.33
C ASP A 115 13.69 8.38 -2.00
N LEU A 116 14.35 7.29 -1.58
CA LEU A 116 14.10 6.68 -0.28
C LEU A 116 14.31 7.67 0.86
N LYS A 117 15.47 8.36 0.89
CA LYS A 117 15.75 9.36 1.93
C LYS A 117 14.71 10.47 1.95
N CYS A 118 14.36 10.99 0.79
CA CYS A 118 13.34 12.02 0.64
C CYS A 118 11.97 11.56 1.23
N LEU A 119 11.54 10.34 0.92
CA LEU A 119 10.27 9.78 1.40
C LEU A 119 10.30 9.48 2.92
N ILE A 120 11.44 9.03 3.44
CA ILE A 120 11.63 8.84 4.89
C ILE A 120 11.55 10.18 5.62
N GLU A 121 12.23 11.22 5.12
CA GLU A 121 12.20 12.57 5.68
C GLU A 121 10.78 13.18 5.65
N MET A 122 9.98 12.84 4.64
CA MET A 122 8.56 13.21 4.58
C MET A 122 7.72 12.52 5.66
N GLY A 123 8.12 11.31 6.11
CA GLY A 123 7.41 10.52 7.12
C GLY A 123 6.59 9.35 6.58
N TYR A 124 6.92 8.82 5.40
CA TYR A 124 6.31 7.58 4.90
C TYR A 124 6.63 6.41 5.81
N ASP A 125 5.66 5.51 5.99
CA ASP A 125 5.76 4.40 6.95
C ASP A 125 6.37 3.14 6.36
N LEU A 126 6.12 2.88 5.06
CA LEU A 126 6.48 1.65 4.36
C LEU A 126 7.03 1.97 2.96
N PHE A 127 7.91 1.11 2.47
CA PHE A 127 8.58 1.31 1.19
C PHE A 127 8.64 0.01 0.39
N GLN A 128 8.41 0.11 -0.92
CA GLN A 128 8.49 -1.00 -1.85
C GLN A 128 9.14 -0.53 -3.15
N GLY A 129 10.04 -1.33 -3.72
CA GLY A 129 10.65 -1.01 -5.01
C GLY A 129 11.94 -1.76 -5.29
N TYR A 130 12.47 -1.58 -6.48
CA TYR A 130 13.67 -2.27 -6.95
C TYR A 130 14.95 -1.88 -6.21
N TYR A 131 14.93 -0.79 -5.47
CA TYR A 131 16.03 -0.44 -4.56
C TYR A 131 16.26 -1.53 -3.50
N PHE A 132 15.21 -2.19 -3.04
CA PHE A 132 15.28 -3.26 -2.04
C PHE A 132 15.47 -4.62 -2.68
N ALA A 133 14.59 -4.98 -3.61
CA ALA A 133 14.64 -6.21 -4.36
C ALA A 133 13.71 -6.16 -5.58
N LYS A 134 14.07 -6.88 -6.63
CA LYS A 134 13.15 -7.16 -7.73
C LYS A 134 12.26 -8.36 -7.37
N PRO A 135 11.08 -8.48 -7.99
CA PRO A 135 10.24 -9.66 -7.83
C PRO A 135 11.02 -10.94 -8.08
N HIS A 136 10.90 -11.90 -7.18
CA HIS A 136 11.58 -13.19 -7.27
C HIS A 136 10.63 -14.30 -6.80
N PRO A 137 10.67 -15.52 -7.42
CA PRO A 137 9.79 -16.64 -7.04
C PRO A 137 9.97 -17.12 -5.60
N GLU A 138 11.20 -17.00 -5.06
CA GLU A 138 11.51 -17.38 -3.69
C GLU A 138 11.66 -16.15 -2.80
N PRO A 139 11.24 -16.22 -1.52
CA PRO A 139 11.48 -15.15 -0.56
C PRO A 139 12.97 -14.85 -0.42
N LEU A 140 13.30 -13.59 -0.19
CA LEU A 140 14.68 -13.19 0.10
C LEU A 140 15.15 -13.87 1.38
N LYS A 141 16.35 -14.49 1.31
CA LYS A 141 16.98 -15.13 2.48
C LYS A 141 17.59 -14.10 3.44
N GLU A 142 17.98 -12.95 2.92
CA GLU A 142 18.56 -11.86 3.69
C GLU A 142 17.91 -10.55 3.25
N ILE A 143 17.49 -9.77 4.22
CA ILE A 143 17.07 -8.39 4.01
C ILE A 143 18.32 -7.54 4.24
N HIS A 144 18.79 -6.86 3.21
CA HIS A 144 19.83 -5.86 3.42
C HIS A 144 19.28 -4.79 4.36
N SER A 145 19.86 -4.71 5.57
CA SER A 145 19.51 -3.65 6.52
C SER A 145 19.93 -2.33 5.90
N ILE A 146 18.95 -1.51 5.53
CA ILE A 146 19.21 -0.14 5.12
C ILE A 146 19.32 0.65 6.41
N TYR A 147 20.54 1.02 6.77
CA TYR A 147 20.75 1.96 7.86
C TYR A 147 20.34 3.34 7.37
N VAL A 148 19.30 3.86 7.97
CA VAL A 148 18.83 5.23 7.77
C VAL A 148 19.27 6.07 8.94
#